data_96c41d221a85652c0e51be752f93aa83
#
_entry.id   96c41d221a85652c0e51be752f93aa83
#
_cell.length_a   1.000
_cell.length_b   1.000
_cell.length_c   1.000
_cell.angle_alpha   90.00
_cell.angle_beta   90.00
_cell.angle_gamma   90.00
#
_symmetry.space_group_name_H-M   'P 1'
#
loop_
_entity.id
_entity.type
_entity.pdbx_description
1 polymer ?
#
loop_
_entity_poly.entity_id
_entity_poly.type
_entity_poly.pdbx_seq_one_letter_code
_entity_poly.pdbx_strand_id
1 'polypeptide(L)'
;MGLLDQAKQFREVFNQEMLNNISRYGFIKKKLWDMQISLVNEEAVEFLQAARECFNDPEDQETRENLVKELSDLVFVCYQFAATYNIDLDTAMQRVFESNLSKLDEQGKPIYREDGKVLKGPNYKQADLSGCVPEAQFFCYDTNGK
;
A
#
# COMPACT_ATOMS: atom_id res chain seq x y z
N MET A 1 -8.10 -15.47 5.34
CA MET A 1 -8.03 -14.76 4.04
C MET A 1 -7.20 -13.50 4.23
N GLY A 2 -6.10 -13.38 3.49
CA GLY A 2 -5.20 -12.22 3.57
C GLY A 2 -5.83 -10.96 2.98
N LEU A 3 -5.22 -9.79 3.24
CA LEU A 3 -5.73 -8.52 2.71
C LEU A 3 -5.68 -8.48 1.18
N LEU A 4 -4.66 -9.07 0.58
CA LEU A 4 -4.56 -9.15 -0.88
C LEU A 4 -5.67 -10.02 -1.48
N ASP A 5 -6.03 -11.12 -0.82
CA ASP A 5 -7.13 -11.98 -1.27
C ASP A 5 -8.48 -11.26 -1.16
N GLN A 6 -8.70 -10.50 -0.08
CA GLN A 6 -9.90 -9.68 0.08
C GLN A 6 -10.01 -8.62 -1.04
N ALA A 7 -8.90 -7.95 -1.37
CA ALA A 7 -8.86 -6.98 -2.44
C ALA A 7 -9.14 -7.61 -3.82
N LYS A 8 -8.58 -8.78 -4.10
CA LYS A 8 -8.85 -9.53 -5.34
C LYS A 8 -10.33 -9.94 -5.43
N GLN A 9 -10.88 -10.50 -4.35
CA GLN A 9 -12.29 -10.89 -4.29
C GLN A 9 -13.21 -9.68 -4.51
N PHE A 10 -12.91 -8.53 -3.90
CA PHE A 10 -13.68 -7.31 -4.12
C PHE A 10 -13.69 -6.94 -5.61
N ARG A 11 -12.54 -6.93 -6.26
CA ARG A 11 -12.43 -6.60 -7.69
C ARG A 11 -13.20 -7.56 -8.57
N GLU A 12 -13.17 -8.85 -8.25
CA GLU A 12 -13.95 -9.88 -8.95
C GLU A 12 -15.45 -9.66 -8.80
N VAL A 13 -15.93 -9.47 -7.57
CA VAL A 13 -17.36 -9.25 -7.29
C VAL A 13 -17.91 -7.99 -7.98
N PHE A 14 -17.11 -6.92 -8.03
CA PHE A 14 -17.49 -5.67 -8.66
C PHE A 14 -17.08 -5.55 -10.15
N ASN A 15 -16.65 -6.64 -10.77
CA ASN A 15 -16.22 -6.70 -12.17
C ASN A 15 -15.16 -5.63 -12.52
N GLN A 16 -14.24 -5.38 -11.60
CA GLN A 16 -13.15 -4.43 -11.80
C GLN A 16 -11.92 -5.10 -12.42
N GLU A 17 -11.23 -4.37 -13.28
CA GLU A 17 -10.08 -4.90 -14.02
C GLU A 17 -8.92 -5.30 -13.08
N MET A 18 -8.29 -6.44 -13.37
CA MET A 18 -7.02 -6.88 -12.81
C MET A 18 -6.10 -7.35 -13.93
N LEU A 19 -4.79 -7.10 -13.83
CA LEU A 19 -3.83 -7.50 -14.86
C LEU A 19 -3.83 -9.01 -15.16
N ASN A 20 -4.14 -9.84 -14.17
CA ASN A 20 -4.24 -11.30 -14.35
C ASN A 20 -5.35 -11.71 -15.34
N ASN A 21 -6.37 -10.89 -15.47
CA ASN A 21 -7.54 -11.13 -16.34
C ASN A 21 -7.40 -10.40 -17.68
N ILE A 22 -6.36 -9.60 -17.86
CA ILE A 22 -6.08 -8.92 -19.10
C ILE A 22 -5.25 -9.88 -19.97
N SER A 23 -5.69 -10.09 -21.22
CA SER A 23 -5.00 -10.93 -22.17
C SER A 23 -3.49 -10.63 -22.23
N ARG A 24 -2.66 -11.55 -22.77
CA ARG A 24 -1.19 -11.49 -22.89
C ARG A 24 -0.58 -10.15 -23.34
N TYR A 25 -1.38 -9.17 -23.69
CA TYR A 25 -1.02 -7.83 -24.17
C TYR A 25 -1.67 -6.73 -23.32
N GLY A 26 -1.93 -7.01 -22.02
CA GLY A 26 -2.50 -6.03 -21.11
C GLY A 26 -1.54 -4.88 -20.83
N PHE A 27 -1.81 -3.74 -21.44
CA PHE A 27 -1.15 -2.49 -21.14
C PHE A 27 -1.79 -1.86 -19.90
N ILE A 28 -0.99 -1.18 -19.08
CA ILE A 28 -1.54 -0.29 -18.07
C ILE A 28 -2.35 0.79 -18.81
N LYS A 29 -3.67 0.75 -18.62
CA LYS A 29 -4.52 1.83 -19.10
C LYS A 29 -4.30 3.04 -18.22
N LYS A 30 -3.82 4.14 -18.81
CA LYS A 30 -3.57 5.37 -18.08
C LYS A 30 -4.78 5.81 -17.24
N LYS A 31 -5.97 5.70 -17.79
CA LYS A 31 -7.22 6.05 -17.07
C LYS A 31 -7.40 5.22 -15.79
N LEU A 32 -7.15 3.91 -15.85
CA LEU A 32 -7.25 3.04 -14.68
C LEU A 32 -6.18 3.38 -13.64
N TRP A 33 -4.95 3.61 -14.09
CA TRP A 33 -3.85 4.04 -13.23
C TRP A 33 -4.17 5.34 -12.51
N ASP A 34 -4.56 6.38 -13.25
CA ASP A 34 -4.89 7.68 -12.68
C ASP A 34 -6.06 7.59 -11.69
N MET A 35 -7.06 6.76 -11.97
CA MET A 35 -8.17 6.51 -11.05
C MET A 35 -7.69 5.85 -9.76
N GLN A 36 -6.86 4.82 -9.84
CA GLN A 36 -6.33 4.12 -8.66
C GLN A 36 -5.46 5.05 -7.79
N ILE A 37 -4.62 5.88 -8.40
CA ILE A 37 -3.83 6.90 -7.69
C ILE A 37 -4.74 7.94 -7.05
N SER A 38 -5.80 8.37 -7.73
CA SER A 38 -6.78 9.32 -7.19
C SER A 38 -7.48 8.77 -5.95
N LEU A 39 -7.88 7.49 -5.96
CA LEU A 39 -8.49 6.85 -4.80
C LEU A 39 -7.53 6.81 -3.60
N VAL A 40 -6.28 6.42 -3.80
CA VAL A 40 -5.28 6.43 -2.71
C VAL A 40 -5.10 7.83 -2.14
N ASN A 41 -5.05 8.85 -2.99
CA ASN A 41 -4.92 10.24 -2.53
C ASN A 41 -6.16 10.70 -1.75
N GLU A 42 -7.36 10.37 -2.22
CA GLU A 42 -8.62 10.70 -1.55
C GLU A 42 -8.66 10.11 -0.13
N GLU A 43 -8.45 8.80 0.01
CA GLU A 43 -8.45 8.13 1.32
C GLU A 43 -7.31 8.62 2.23
N ALA A 44 -6.16 8.97 1.67
CA ALA A 44 -5.07 9.56 2.47
C ALA A 44 -5.46 10.93 3.05
N VAL A 45 -6.15 11.78 2.29
CA VAL A 45 -6.65 13.07 2.74
C VAL A 45 -7.72 12.89 3.82
N GLU A 46 -8.66 11.96 3.63
CA GLU A 46 -9.73 11.66 4.60
C GLU A 46 -9.15 11.12 5.91
N PHE A 47 -8.17 10.21 5.84
CA PHE A 47 -7.44 9.75 7.02
C PHE A 47 -6.75 10.89 7.78
N LEU A 48 -6.04 11.78 7.08
CA LEU A 48 -5.36 12.91 7.71
C LEU A 48 -6.34 13.88 8.38
N GLN A 49 -7.51 14.09 7.78
CA GLN A 49 -8.57 14.90 8.39
C GLN A 49 -9.13 14.22 9.65
N ALA A 50 -9.49 12.95 9.57
CA ALA A 50 -10.00 12.18 10.70
C ALA A 50 -8.99 12.14 11.87
N ALA A 51 -7.69 12.03 11.56
CA ALA A 51 -6.64 12.08 12.58
C ALA A 51 -6.58 13.42 13.31
N ARG A 52 -6.75 14.54 12.61
CA ARG A 52 -6.80 15.88 13.21
C ARG A 52 -8.05 16.05 14.07
N GLU A 53 -9.21 15.60 13.60
CA GLU A 53 -10.47 15.67 14.33
C GLU A 53 -10.41 14.86 15.62
N CYS A 54 -9.91 13.63 15.54
CA CYS A 54 -9.73 12.77 16.71
C CYS A 54 -8.70 13.34 17.72
N PHE A 55 -7.63 13.98 17.23
CA PHE A 55 -6.68 14.65 18.11
C PHE A 55 -7.31 15.83 18.88
N ASN A 56 -8.21 16.56 18.23
CA ASN A 56 -8.90 17.71 18.85
C ASN A 56 -10.00 17.29 19.83
N ASP A 57 -10.61 16.12 19.64
CA ASP A 57 -11.64 15.58 20.53
C ASP A 57 -11.44 14.06 20.74
N PRO A 58 -10.38 13.66 21.50
CA PRO A 58 -10.04 12.25 21.66
C PRO A 58 -11.03 11.48 22.57
N GLU A 59 -11.87 12.17 23.31
CA GLU A 59 -12.88 11.55 24.18
C GLU A 59 -14.15 11.17 23.39
N ASP A 60 -14.40 11.79 22.24
CA ASP A 60 -15.53 11.45 21.40
C ASP A 60 -15.31 10.10 20.69
N GLN A 61 -16.24 9.17 20.91
CA GLN A 61 -16.18 7.83 20.34
C GLN A 61 -16.31 7.85 18.80
N GLU A 62 -17.14 8.73 18.28
CA GLU A 62 -17.41 8.82 16.83
C GLU A 62 -16.13 9.25 16.09
N THR A 63 -15.38 10.22 16.58
CA THR A 63 -14.11 10.64 15.95
C THR A 63 -13.06 9.52 15.98
N ARG A 64 -13.00 8.72 17.05
CA ARG A 64 -12.09 7.57 17.13
C ARG A 64 -12.48 6.46 16.16
N GLU A 65 -13.77 6.16 16.07
CA GLU A 65 -14.26 5.16 15.10
C GLU A 65 -14.04 5.62 13.66
N ASN A 66 -14.28 6.90 13.38
CA ASN A 66 -14.00 7.47 12.06
C ASN A 66 -12.52 7.42 11.69
N LEU A 67 -11.61 7.71 12.64
CA LEU A 67 -10.17 7.55 12.41
C LEU A 67 -9.81 6.11 11.97
N VAL A 68 -10.36 5.12 12.65
CA VAL A 68 -10.10 3.70 12.32
C VAL A 68 -10.71 3.34 10.96
N LYS A 69 -11.90 3.86 10.66
CA LYS A 69 -12.54 3.67 9.35
C LYS A 69 -11.65 4.23 8.24
N GLU A 70 -11.25 5.50 8.30
CA GLU A 70 -10.47 6.14 7.23
C GLU A 70 -9.07 5.53 7.08
N LEU A 71 -8.44 5.10 8.18
CA LEU A 71 -7.19 4.33 8.11
C LEU A 71 -7.40 2.99 7.39
N SER A 72 -8.51 2.33 7.65
CA SER A 72 -8.83 1.04 7.01
C SER A 72 -9.11 1.21 5.52
N ASP A 73 -9.83 2.26 5.14
CA ASP A 73 -10.12 2.57 3.74
C ASP A 73 -8.84 2.90 2.96
N LEU A 74 -7.93 3.68 3.55
CA LEU A 74 -6.62 3.94 2.95
C LEU A 74 -5.83 2.65 2.72
N VAL A 75 -5.76 1.76 3.71
CA VAL A 75 -5.08 0.47 3.55
C VAL A 75 -5.78 -0.37 2.47
N PHE A 76 -7.10 -0.36 2.45
CA PHE A 76 -7.88 -1.11 1.48
C PHE A 76 -7.63 -0.67 0.04
N VAL A 77 -7.62 0.64 -0.25
CA VAL A 77 -7.30 1.13 -1.61
C VAL A 77 -5.85 0.88 -2.02
N CYS A 78 -4.90 0.85 -1.07
CA CYS A 78 -3.53 0.40 -1.34
C CYS A 78 -3.50 -1.07 -1.80
N TYR A 79 -4.25 -1.94 -1.13
CA TYR A 79 -4.38 -3.34 -1.54
C TYR A 79 -5.17 -3.51 -2.84
N GLN A 80 -6.16 -2.65 -3.11
CA GLN A 80 -6.84 -2.60 -4.42
C GLN A 80 -5.86 -2.28 -5.55
N PHE A 81 -4.95 -1.33 -5.34
CA PHE A 81 -3.89 -1.02 -6.28
C PHE A 81 -2.99 -2.23 -6.53
N ALA A 82 -2.55 -2.91 -5.46
CA ALA A 82 -1.74 -4.11 -5.58
C ALA A 82 -2.45 -5.24 -6.34
N ALA A 83 -3.72 -5.48 -6.04
CA ALA A 83 -4.54 -6.48 -6.73
C ALA A 83 -4.73 -6.14 -8.22
N THR A 84 -4.93 -4.86 -8.54
CA THR A 84 -5.08 -4.39 -9.92
C THR A 84 -3.85 -4.72 -10.75
N TYR A 85 -2.65 -4.50 -10.20
CA TYR A 85 -1.37 -4.62 -10.92
C TYR A 85 -0.57 -5.88 -10.62
N ASN A 86 -1.21 -6.87 -10.02
CA ASN A 86 -0.59 -8.17 -9.69
C ASN A 86 0.71 -8.02 -8.86
N ILE A 87 0.69 -7.09 -7.91
CA ILE A 87 1.77 -6.89 -6.93
C ILE A 87 1.52 -7.82 -5.75
N ASP A 88 2.50 -8.64 -5.38
CA ASP A 88 2.45 -9.44 -4.16
C ASP A 88 2.79 -8.56 -2.94
N LEU A 89 1.82 -7.76 -2.53
CA LEU A 89 2.00 -6.80 -1.45
C LEU A 89 2.17 -7.50 -0.08
N ASP A 90 1.54 -8.65 0.14
CA ASP A 90 1.68 -9.39 1.39
C ASP A 90 3.14 -9.84 1.60
N THR A 91 3.77 -10.43 0.58
CA THR A 91 5.18 -10.81 0.62
C THR A 91 6.08 -9.57 0.72
N ALA A 92 5.78 -8.51 -0.02
CA ALA A 92 6.53 -7.26 0.04
C ALA A 92 6.51 -6.65 1.45
N MET A 93 5.36 -6.61 2.11
CA MET A 93 5.21 -6.14 3.48
C MET A 93 6.03 -6.96 4.48
N GLN A 94 6.02 -8.29 4.34
CA GLN A 94 6.84 -9.16 5.18
C GLN A 94 8.34 -8.85 5.02
N ARG A 95 8.83 -8.70 3.80
CA ARG A 95 10.23 -8.36 3.51
C ARG A 95 10.62 -6.96 4.00
N VAL A 96 9.73 -6.00 3.87
CA VAL A 96 9.91 -4.64 4.43
C VAL A 96 9.97 -4.69 5.96
N PHE A 97 9.15 -5.50 6.60
CA PHE A 97 9.20 -5.71 8.05
C PHE A 97 10.55 -6.27 8.49
N GLU A 98 11.04 -7.33 7.84
CA GLU A 98 12.36 -7.92 8.12
C GLU A 98 13.50 -6.92 7.89
N SER A 99 13.42 -6.14 6.81
CA SER A 99 14.35 -5.04 6.54
C SER A 99 14.33 -3.99 7.66
N ASN A 100 13.15 -3.63 8.16
CA ASN A 100 13.03 -2.70 9.28
C ASN A 100 13.64 -3.24 10.57
N LEU A 101 13.48 -4.54 10.86
CA LEU A 101 14.13 -5.18 12.01
C LEU A 101 15.65 -5.18 11.90
N SER A 102 16.21 -5.21 10.69
CA SER A 102 17.65 -5.15 10.48
C SER A 102 18.30 -3.78 10.77
N LYS A 103 17.50 -2.77 11.12
CA LYS A 103 18.00 -1.44 11.52
C LYS A 103 18.61 -1.40 12.91
N LEU A 104 18.45 -2.43 13.72
CA LEU A 104 18.99 -2.49 15.06
C LEU A 104 20.53 -2.38 15.08
N ASP A 105 21.08 -1.93 16.21
CA ASP A 105 22.53 -1.91 16.41
C ASP A 105 23.10 -3.32 16.66
N GLU A 106 24.40 -3.43 16.87
CA GLU A 106 25.09 -4.70 17.12
C GLU A 106 24.62 -5.41 18.40
N GLN A 107 24.05 -4.68 19.35
CA GLN A 107 23.49 -5.19 20.59
C GLN A 107 21.99 -5.49 20.50
N GLY A 108 21.39 -5.37 19.30
CA GLY A 108 19.98 -5.59 19.08
C GLY A 108 19.08 -4.45 19.59
N LYS A 109 19.62 -3.23 19.74
CA LYS A 109 18.89 -2.05 20.21
C LYS A 109 18.59 -1.07 19.07
N PRO A 110 17.48 -0.33 19.15
CA PRO A 110 17.18 0.70 18.17
C PRO A 110 18.10 1.91 18.33
N ILE A 111 18.41 2.55 17.19
CA ILE A 111 19.11 3.83 17.11
C ILE A 111 18.09 4.88 16.70
N TYR A 112 17.95 5.95 17.52
CA TYR A 112 16.99 7.01 17.28
C TYR A 112 17.65 8.32 16.88
N ARG A 113 17.04 9.04 15.97
CA ARG A 113 17.27 10.48 15.75
C ARG A 113 16.56 11.28 16.85
N GLU A 114 16.94 12.55 17.03
CA GLU A 114 16.36 13.44 18.08
C GLU A 114 14.82 13.54 18.01
N ASP A 115 14.24 13.47 16.81
CA ASP A 115 12.79 13.50 16.58
C ASP A 115 12.10 12.13 16.79
N GLY A 116 12.84 11.11 17.26
CA GLY A 116 12.34 9.76 17.50
C GLY A 116 12.33 8.86 16.27
N LYS A 117 12.81 9.32 15.11
CA LYS A 117 12.94 8.48 13.92
C LYS A 117 14.00 7.41 14.11
N VAL A 118 13.64 6.14 13.81
CA VAL A 118 14.57 5.02 13.81
C VAL A 118 15.58 5.17 12.66
N LEU A 119 16.88 5.10 13.00
CA LEU A 119 17.97 5.15 12.05
C LEU A 119 18.45 3.74 11.67
N LYS A 120 19.16 3.66 10.55
CA LYS A 120 19.77 2.41 10.08
C LYS A 120 21.01 2.09 10.89
N GLY A 121 21.06 0.89 11.46
CA GLY A 121 22.24 0.37 12.13
C GLY A 121 23.27 -0.25 11.15
N PRO A 122 24.40 -0.75 11.65
CA PRO A 122 25.50 -1.25 10.82
C PRO A 122 25.14 -2.50 10.00
N ASN A 123 24.17 -3.29 10.45
CA ASN A 123 23.73 -4.52 9.80
C ASN A 123 22.43 -4.34 8.97
N TYR A 124 22.06 -3.09 8.68
CA TYR A 124 20.87 -2.81 7.88
C TYR A 124 20.96 -3.47 6.51
N LYS A 125 19.86 -4.17 6.15
CA LYS A 125 19.67 -4.77 4.84
C LYS A 125 18.41 -4.21 4.22
N GLN A 126 18.54 -3.65 3.03
CA GLN A 126 17.38 -3.21 2.26
C GLN A 126 16.50 -4.41 1.89
N ALA A 127 15.17 -4.23 1.88
CA ALA A 127 14.26 -5.27 1.44
C ALA A 127 14.52 -5.63 -0.03
N ASP A 128 14.67 -6.91 -0.30
CA ASP A 128 14.67 -7.43 -1.67
C ASP A 128 13.22 -7.70 -2.10
N LEU A 129 12.72 -6.85 -2.97
CA LEU A 129 11.34 -6.93 -3.49
C LEU A 129 11.25 -7.63 -4.85
N SER A 130 12.33 -8.28 -5.29
CA SER A 130 12.30 -9.09 -6.51
C SER A 130 11.24 -10.19 -6.39
N GLY A 131 10.50 -10.43 -7.46
CA GLY A 131 9.38 -11.38 -7.48
C GLY A 131 8.08 -10.86 -6.85
N CYS A 132 8.08 -9.71 -6.16
CA CYS A 132 6.84 -9.10 -5.66
C CYS A 132 6.15 -8.20 -6.67
N VAL A 133 6.87 -7.81 -7.73
CA VAL A 133 6.36 -6.94 -8.81
C VAL A 133 6.08 -7.74 -10.07
N PRO A 134 5.11 -7.33 -10.89
CA PRO A 134 4.90 -7.93 -12.19
C PRO A 134 6.09 -7.66 -13.12
N GLU A 135 6.24 -8.48 -14.16
CA GLU A 135 7.28 -8.26 -15.17
C GLU A 135 7.09 -6.91 -15.88
N ALA A 136 8.20 -6.28 -16.30
CA ALA A 136 8.21 -4.94 -16.89
C ALA A 136 7.28 -4.78 -18.11
N GLN A 137 7.08 -5.84 -18.87
CA GLN A 137 6.16 -5.84 -20.01
C GLN A 137 4.71 -5.51 -19.66
N PHE A 138 4.29 -5.72 -18.41
CA PHE A 138 2.96 -5.33 -17.91
C PHE A 138 2.84 -3.83 -17.63
N PHE A 139 3.94 -3.10 -17.57
CA PHE A 139 3.99 -1.65 -17.38
C PHE A 139 4.21 -0.86 -18.68
N CYS A 140 4.06 -1.50 -19.83
CA CYS A 140 4.10 -0.78 -21.09
C CYS A 140 2.84 0.07 -21.24
N TYR A 141 3.02 1.37 -21.48
CA TYR A 141 1.91 2.27 -21.76
C TYR A 141 1.27 1.93 -23.10
N ASP A 142 -0.06 1.98 -23.16
CA ASP A 142 -0.74 2.12 -24.45
C ASP A 142 -0.43 3.54 -24.98
N THR A 143 0.48 3.62 -25.95
CA THR A 143 0.83 4.89 -26.60
C THR A 143 -0.27 5.42 -27.51
N ASN A 144 -1.34 4.65 -27.73
CA ASN A 144 -2.45 5.04 -28.60
C ASN A 144 -3.55 5.81 -27.90
N GLY A 145 -3.40 6.08 -26.57
CA GLY A 145 -4.16 7.10 -25.86
C GLY A 145 -5.70 7.01 -25.91
N LYS A 146 -6.24 5.80 -26.02
CA LYS A 146 -7.70 5.62 -26.01
C LYS A 146 -8.17 4.74 -24.87
#